data_038a504433871486b36ac8129867921f
#
_entry.id   038a504433871486b36ac8129867921f
#
_cell.length_a   1.000
_cell.length_b   1.000
_cell.length_c   1.000
_cell.angle_alpha   90.00
_cell.angle_beta   90.00
_cell.angle_gamma   90.00
#
_symmetry.space_group_name_H-M   'P 1'
#
loop_
_entity.id
_entity.type
_entity.pdbx_description
1 polymer ?
#
loop_
_entity_poly.entity_id
_entity_poly.type
_entity_poly.pdbx_seq_one_letter_code
_entity_poly.pdbx_strand_id
1 'polypeptide(L)'
;MPMYNVEKYVHQAISSVLAQSYQHFELLCIDDGSSDGTLAIAQSFSDHRIRIVQQKNRGLSGARNTGINHASGLYVAFLDSDDYWHSDKLRSHFEHFRTNPNLGVSYSASAFVDEAGQSMGIGQNPKTDQVSAQDIFCRNPIGNGSAAVIRRSVLMQTGQGEFKGGDWVMSYFDETMRQSEDVEFWLRIALTTHWRFGGIAKPLTFYRVNANGLSANLDNQFNAWRYAVEKNRVNFPDFYNRWHRLAAAYQKRYLARRAIRSGNGMAALKLINSALWTDPRILRD
;
A
#
# COMPACT_ATOMS: atom_id res chain seq x y z
N MET A 1 0.12 9.68 -6.66
CA MET A 1 -0.66 8.71 -7.46
C MET A 1 0.23 8.22 -8.61
N PRO A 2 0.78 7.00 -8.53
CA PRO A 2 1.51 6.38 -9.63
C PRO A 2 0.53 5.98 -10.74
N MET A 3 0.93 6.15 -12.01
CA MET A 3 0.12 5.82 -13.17
C MET A 3 0.96 5.04 -14.19
N TYR A 4 0.48 3.90 -14.65
CA TYR A 4 1.09 3.12 -15.73
C TYR A 4 0.06 2.24 -16.42
N ASN A 5 -0.33 2.57 -17.66
CA ASN A 5 -1.31 1.85 -18.47
C ASN A 5 -2.63 1.58 -17.73
N VAL A 6 -3.26 2.64 -17.25
CA VAL A 6 -4.51 2.62 -16.44
C VAL A 6 -5.60 3.51 -17.00
N GLU A 7 -5.63 3.70 -18.33
CA GLU A 7 -6.60 4.57 -19.00
C GLU A 7 -8.06 4.32 -18.62
N LYS A 8 -8.40 3.06 -18.29
CA LYS A 8 -9.75 2.68 -17.87
C LYS A 8 -10.18 3.26 -16.51
N TYR A 9 -9.22 3.56 -15.63
CA TYR A 9 -9.49 3.84 -14.21
C TYR A 9 -9.02 5.22 -13.76
N VAL A 10 -7.99 5.77 -14.40
CA VAL A 10 -7.30 6.99 -13.96
C VAL A 10 -8.23 8.19 -13.84
N HIS A 11 -9.24 8.31 -14.70
CA HIS A 11 -10.23 9.37 -14.62
C HIS A 11 -11.00 9.31 -13.29
N GLN A 12 -11.47 8.13 -12.87
CA GLN A 12 -12.19 7.95 -11.61
C GLN A 12 -11.28 8.22 -10.41
N ALA A 13 -10.04 7.74 -10.45
CA ALA A 13 -9.06 7.97 -9.41
C ALA A 13 -8.82 9.48 -9.18
N ILE A 14 -8.50 10.23 -10.23
CA ILE A 14 -8.29 11.70 -10.17
C ILE A 14 -9.55 12.39 -9.67
N SER A 15 -10.70 12.09 -10.25
CA SER A 15 -12.00 12.70 -9.85
C SER A 15 -12.30 12.49 -8.37
N SER A 16 -11.97 11.31 -7.82
CA SER A 16 -12.18 10.99 -6.40
C SER A 16 -11.31 11.83 -5.46
N VAL A 17 -10.11 12.22 -5.91
CA VAL A 17 -9.23 13.11 -5.15
C VAL A 17 -9.72 14.55 -5.25
N LEU A 18 -10.13 15.01 -6.41
CA LEU A 18 -10.65 16.38 -6.59
C LEU A 18 -11.94 16.62 -5.82
N ALA A 19 -12.76 15.57 -5.62
CA ALA A 19 -14.00 15.59 -4.85
C ALA A 19 -13.82 15.50 -3.32
N GLN A 20 -12.58 15.55 -2.80
CA GLN A 20 -12.35 15.47 -1.36
C GLN A 20 -12.94 16.68 -0.62
N SER A 21 -13.57 16.45 0.54
CA SER A 21 -14.10 17.50 1.41
C SER A 21 -13.02 18.37 2.08
N TYR A 22 -11.78 17.87 2.16
CA TYR A 22 -10.61 18.64 2.58
C TYR A 22 -9.91 19.18 1.34
N GLN A 23 -9.82 20.52 1.19
CA GLN A 23 -9.39 21.17 -0.04
C GLN A 23 -7.90 21.53 -0.10
N HIS A 24 -7.19 21.50 1.03
CA HIS A 24 -5.78 21.91 1.10
C HIS A 24 -4.83 20.72 0.79
N PHE A 25 -4.73 20.35 -0.48
CA PHE A 25 -3.85 19.28 -0.95
C PHE A 25 -3.26 19.62 -2.33
N GLU A 26 -2.19 18.95 -2.66
CA GLU A 26 -1.66 18.81 -4.02
C GLU A 26 -1.86 17.36 -4.48
N LEU A 27 -2.13 17.14 -5.75
CA LEU A 27 -2.20 15.83 -6.37
C LEU A 27 -1.04 15.64 -7.34
N LEU A 28 -0.09 14.81 -6.97
CA LEU A 28 1.04 14.43 -7.81
C LEU A 28 0.69 13.18 -8.61
N CYS A 29 0.46 13.33 -9.90
CA CYS A 29 0.26 12.25 -10.85
C CYS A 29 1.62 11.87 -11.45
N ILE A 30 2.13 10.68 -11.12
CA ILE A 30 3.43 10.23 -11.60
C ILE A 30 3.21 9.23 -12.75
N ASP A 31 3.38 9.70 -13.97
CA ASP A 31 3.30 8.84 -15.16
C ASP A 31 4.61 8.09 -15.33
N ASP A 32 4.55 6.79 -15.09
CA ASP A 32 5.70 5.87 -15.13
C ASP A 32 5.93 5.30 -16.54
N GLY A 33 5.78 6.15 -17.57
CA GLY A 33 5.99 5.81 -18.97
C GLY A 33 4.83 5.04 -19.59
N SER A 34 3.59 5.50 -19.38
CA SER A 34 2.41 4.90 -19.99
C SER A 34 2.45 4.98 -21.51
N SER A 35 1.95 3.95 -22.19
CA SER A 35 1.84 3.85 -23.64
C SER A 35 0.39 3.88 -24.16
N ASP A 36 -0.58 3.91 -23.25
CA ASP A 36 -2.02 4.02 -23.54
C ASP A 36 -2.52 5.47 -23.32
N GLY A 37 -3.84 5.68 -23.26
CA GLY A 37 -4.46 6.98 -23.04
C GLY A 37 -4.30 7.57 -21.64
N THR A 38 -3.60 6.93 -20.69
CA THR A 38 -3.48 7.34 -19.28
C THR A 38 -3.02 8.80 -19.14
N LEU A 39 -1.91 9.15 -19.79
CA LEU A 39 -1.33 10.49 -19.68
C LEU A 39 -2.27 11.55 -20.26
N ALA A 40 -2.87 11.30 -21.43
CA ALA A 40 -3.80 12.23 -22.07
C ALA A 40 -5.03 12.48 -21.20
N ILE A 41 -5.56 11.45 -20.54
CA ILE A 41 -6.68 11.57 -19.59
C ILE A 41 -6.26 12.41 -18.38
N ALA A 42 -5.09 12.18 -17.79
CA ALA A 42 -4.62 12.96 -16.66
C ALA A 42 -4.42 14.45 -17.03
N GLN A 43 -3.91 14.73 -18.22
CA GLN A 43 -3.71 16.09 -18.75
C GLN A 43 -5.04 16.81 -19.08
N SER A 44 -6.13 16.09 -19.28
CA SER A 44 -7.44 16.70 -19.57
C SER A 44 -8.08 17.39 -18.37
N PHE A 45 -7.59 17.13 -17.14
CA PHE A 45 -8.09 17.79 -15.94
C PHE A 45 -7.50 19.20 -15.80
N SER A 46 -8.35 20.20 -15.68
CA SER A 46 -7.98 21.60 -15.46
C SER A 46 -8.19 21.99 -14.00
N ASP A 47 -7.26 21.55 -13.11
CA ASP A 47 -7.29 21.91 -11.69
C ASP A 47 -5.85 22.24 -11.23
N HIS A 48 -5.67 23.42 -10.62
CA HIS A 48 -4.38 23.95 -10.19
C HIS A 48 -3.67 23.10 -9.12
N ARG A 49 -4.40 22.23 -8.45
CA ARG A 49 -3.84 21.28 -7.45
C ARG A 49 -3.17 20.09 -8.08
N ILE A 50 -3.38 19.83 -9.37
CA ILE A 50 -2.76 18.70 -10.08
C ILE A 50 -1.39 19.12 -10.62
N ARG A 51 -0.42 18.25 -10.40
CA ARG A 51 0.89 18.32 -11.04
C ARG A 51 1.26 16.96 -11.59
N ILE A 52 1.57 16.91 -12.88
CA ILE A 52 1.95 15.67 -13.57
C ILE A 52 3.47 15.64 -13.69
N VAL A 53 4.07 14.53 -13.29
CA VAL A 53 5.49 14.23 -13.44
C VAL A 53 5.64 12.99 -14.29
N GLN A 54 6.38 13.08 -15.39
CA GLN A 54 6.64 11.96 -16.30
C GLN A 54 8.03 11.40 -16.05
N GLN A 55 8.15 10.08 -16.08
CA GLN A 55 9.44 9.39 -15.97
C GLN A 55 9.49 8.15 -16.86
N LYS A 56 10.70 7.63 -17.09
CA LYS A 56 10.86 6.28 -17.64
C LYS A 56 10.37 5.27 -16.62
N ASN A 57 9.78 4.17 -17.10
CA ASN A 57 9.23 3.13 -16.22
C ASN A 57 10.28 2.63 -15.21
N ARG A 58 9.99 2.84 -13.92
CA ARG A 58 10.77 2.37 -12.76
C ARG A 58 9.92 1.45 -11.85
N GLY A 59 8.68 1.16 -12.26
CA GLY A 59 7.72 0.38 -11.50
C GLY A 59 7.09 1.18 -10.35
N LEU A 60 6.16 0.53 -9.67
CA LEU A 60 5.32 1.15 -8.63
C LEU A 60 6.15 1.82 -7.52
N SER A 61 7.18 1.12 -7.02
CA SER A 61 8.10 1.66 -6.01
C SER A 61 8.81 2.93 -6.49
N GLY A 62 9.33 2.92 -7.74
CA GLY A 62 10.01 4.07 -8.33
C GLY A 62 9.09 5.26 -8.51
N ALA A 63 7.85 5.03 -8.97
CA ALA A 63 6.86 6.09 -9.13
C ALA A 63 6.44 6.68 -7.76
N ARG A 64 6.26 5.85 -6.73
CA ARG A 64 5.99 6.33 -5.37
C ARG A 64 7.16 7.14 -4.80
N ASN A 65 8.40 6.69 -4.98
CA ASN A 65 9.60 7.43 -4.57
C ASN A 65 9.68 8.81 -5.24
N THR A 66 9.43 8.86 -6.55
CA THR A 66 9.35 10.13 -7.29
C THR A 66 8.27 11.03 -6.72
N GLY A 67 7.08 10.50 -6.46
CA GLY A 67 5.98 11.26 -5.84
C GLY A 67 6.35 11.84 -4.48
N ILE A 68 6.98 11.05 -3.61
CA ILE A 68 7.40 11.52 -2.27
C ILE A 68 8.46 12.64 -2.39
N ASN A 69 9.44 12.49 -3.27
CA ASN A 69 10.51 13.49 -3.48
C ASN A 69 9.97 14.82 -4.02
N HIS A 70 8.86 14.80 -4.75
CA HIS A 70 8.20 16.00 -5.26
C HIS A 70 7.13 16.57 -4.31
N ALA A 71 6.74 15.83 -3.27
CA ALA A 71 5.69 16.25 -2.35
C ALA A 71 6.17 17.37 -1.40
N SER A 72 5.31 18.35 -1.16
CA SER A 72 5.55 19.47 -0.25
C SER A 72 4.72 19.37 1.05
N GLY A 73 3.63 18.60 1.03
CA GLY A 73 2.69 18.49 2.13
C GLY A 73 3.28 17.91 3.42
N LEU A 74 2.63 18.23 4.58
CA LEU A 74 2.97 17.67 5.89
C LEU A 74 2.62 16.17 6.00
N TYR A 75 1.70 15.72 5.18
CA TYR A 75 1.24 14.35 5.08
C TYR A 75 1.32 13.88 3.63
N VAL A 76 1.66 12.63 3.41
CA VAL A 76 1.68 12.00 2.09
C VAL A 76 0.67 10.86 2.08
N ALA A 77 -0.28 10.92 1.16
CA ALA A 77 -1.26 9.88 0.91
C ALA A 77 -0.94 9.18 -0.41
N PHE A 78 -1.09 7.86 -0.45
CA PHE A 78 -0.90 7.08 -1.67
C PHE A 78 -2.24 6.65 -2.22
N LEU A 79 -2.39 6.74 -3.53
CA LEU A 79 -3.54 6.23 -4.28
C LEU A 79 -3.04 5.51 -5.52
N ASP A 80 -3.26 4.21 -5.59
CA ASP A 80 -3.03 3.44 -6.80
C ASP A 80 -4.12 3.81 -7.82
N SER A 81 -3.76 4.03 -9.06
CA SER A 81 -4.62 4.71 -10.05
C SER A 81 -5.76 3.85 -10.63
N ASP A 82 -5.87 2.60 -10.17
CA ASP A 82 -7.03 1.73 -10.38
C ASP A 82 -8.03 1.74 -9.21
N ASP A 83 -7.65 2.38 -8.07
CA ASP A 83 -8.51 2.58 -6.90
C ASP A 83 -9.18 3.97 -6.90
N TYR A 84 -10.07 4.20 -5.94
CA TYR A 84 -10.62 5.53 -5.70
C TYR A 84 -11.00 5.74 -4.22
N TRP A 85 -11.21 7.00 -3.81
CA TRP A 85 -11.43 7.37 -2.43
C TRP A 85 -12.85 7.86 -2.16
N HIS A 86 -13.30 7.64 -0.92
CA HIS A 86 -14.47 8.32 -0.35
C HIS A 86 -14.15 9.82 -0.16
N SER A 87 -15.12 10.70 -0.38
CA SER A 87 -14.96 12.17 -0.31
C SER A 87 -14.41 12.70 1.02
N ASP A 88 -14.60 11.98 2.13
CA ASP A 88 -14.12 12.38 3.45
C ASP A 88 -12.75 11.81 3.81
N LYS A 89 -12.07 11.11 2.92
CA LYS A 89 -10.83 10.40 3.28
C LYS A 89 -9.77 11.34 3.82
N LEU A 90 -9.41 12.38 3.08
CA LEU A 90 -8.36 13.30 3.52
C LEU A 90 -8.73 14.03 4.81
N ARG A 91 -9.99 14.47 4.96
CA ARG A 91 -10.50 15.10 6.21
C ARG A 91 -10.38 14.14 7.40
N SER A 92 -10.81 12.90 7.24
CA SER A 92 -10.77 11.89 8.31
C SER A 92 -9.35 11.61 8.78
N HIS A 93 -8.39 11.46 7.85
CA HIS A 93 -6.99 11.26 8.19
C HIS A 93 -6.34 12.49 8.82
N PHE A 94 -6.67 13.70 8.34
CA PHE A 94 -6.20 14.94 8.94
C PHE A 94 -6.63 15.05 10.42
N GLU A 95 -7.93 14.81 10.71
CA GLU A 95 -8.44 14.81 12.09
C GLU A 95 -7.80 13.71 12.94
N HIS A 96 -7.57 12.53 12.36
CA HIS A 96 -6.90 11.44 13.06
C HIS A 96 -5.48 11.81 13.49
N PHE A 97 -4.71 12.48 12.62
CA PHE A 97 -3.39 13.00 12.98
C PHE A 97 -3.43 14.16 13.99
N ARG A 98 -4.42 15.03 13.87
CA ARG A 98 -4.60 16.19 14.76
C ARG A 98 -4.87 15.76 16.18
N THR A 99 -5.68 14.73 16.37
CA THR A 99 -6.05 14.20 17.69
C THR A 99 -5.02 13.22 18.27
N ASN A 100 -4.08 12.74 17.44
CA ASN A 100 -3.07 11.77 17.84
C ASN A 100 -1.66 12.21 17.41
N PRO A 101 -0.96 13.08 18.19
CA PRO A 101 0.34 13.64 17.79
C PRO A 101 1.44 12.60 17.56
N ASN A 102 1.39 11.45 18.23
CA ASN A 102 2.37 10.36 18.09
C ASN A 102 2.05 9.41 16.93
N LEU A 103 0.96 9.67 16.17
CA LEU A 103 0.59 8.87 15.01
C LEU A 103 1.48 9.24 13.83
N GLY A 104 2.20 8.28 13.30
CA GLY A 104 3.05 8.44 12.11
C GLY A 104 2.37 7.94 10.83
N VAL A 105 1.61 6.84 10.94
CA VAL A 105 0.87 6.22 9.84
C VAL A 105 -0.58 6.06 10.22
N SER A 106 -1.46 6.68 9.44
CA SER A 106 -2.91 6.55 9.54
C SER A 106 -3.42 5.77 8.33
N TYR A 107 -4.28 4.79 8.53
CA TYR A 107 -4.90 4.02 7.44
C TYR A 107 -6.38 3.82 7.68
N SER A 108 -7.13 3.48 6.65
CA SER A 108 -8.58 3.28 6.75
C SER A 108 -8.98 1.87 6.33
N ALA A 109 -10.18 1.45 6.73
CA ALA A 109 -10.83 0.31 6.12
C ALA A 109 -10.98 0.53 4.60
N SER A 110 -11.08 -0.58 3.86
CA SER A 110 -11.30 -0.58 2.41
C SER A 110 -12.52 -1.40 2.06
N ALA A 111 -13.40 -0.84 1.22
CA ALA A 111 -14.43 -1.60 0.54
C ALA A 111 -13.86 -2.18 -0.76
N PHE A 112 -14.18 -3.44 -1.08
CA PHE A 112 -13.74 -4.04 -2.33
C PHE A 112 -14.77 -3.80 -3.41
N VAL A 113 -14.28 -3.41 -4.58
CA VAL A 113 -15.08 -3.19 -5.79
C VAL A 113 -14.55 -4.05 -6.93
N ASP A 114 -15.44 -4.40 -7.84
CA ASP A 114 -15.08 -5.12 -9.07
C ASP A 114 -14.44 -4.17 -10.12
N GLU A 115 -14.12 -4.71 -11.30
CA GLU A 115 -13.53 -3.94 -12.39
C GLU A 115 -14.43 -2.76 -12.86
N ALA A 116 -15.75 -2.88 -12.72
CA ALA A 116 -16.71 -1.83 -13.04
C ALA A 116 -16.89 -0.81 -11.90
N GLY A 117 -16.24 -1.01 -10.74
CA GLY A 117 -16.39 -0.15 -9.56
C GLY A 117 -17.63 -0.45 -8.72
N GLN A 118 -18.32 -1.58 -8.96
CA GLN A 118 -19.47 -2.00 -8.17
C GLN A 118 -19.02 -2.67 -6.86
N SER A 119 -19.75 -2.41 -5.79
CA SER A 119 -19.44 -3.00 -4.49
C SER A 119 -19.57 -4.52 -4.51
N MET A 120 -18.54 -5.21 -4.02
CA MET A 120 -18.56 -6.67 -3.83
C MET A 120 -19.19 -7.11 -2.51
N GLY A 121 -19.71 -6.18 -1.68
CA GLY A 121 -20.27 -6.48 -0.36
C GLY A 121 -19.26 -6.97 0.68
N ILE A 122 -17.98 -6.96 0.37
CA ILE A 122 -16.87 -7.37 1.23
C ILE A 122 -15.80 -6.28 1.27
N GLY A 123 -14.92 -6.35 2.25
CA GLY A 123 -13.85 -5.37 2.40
C GLY A 123 -12.79 -5.83 3.38
N GLN A 124 -11.92 -4.93 3.71
CA GLN A 124 -10.91 -5.09 4.74
C GLN A 124 -11.26 -4.23 5.95
N ASN A 125 -11.49 -4.89 7.10
CA ASN A 125 -11.67 -4.24 8.39
C ASN A 125 -10.39 -4.38 9.19
N PRO A 126 -9.57 -3.33 9.30
CA PRO A 126 -8.28 -3.40 9.94
C PRO A 126 -8.38 -3.37 11.47
N LYS A 127 -7.33 -3.87 12.15
CA LYS A 127 -7.06 -3.50 13.54
C LYS A 127 -6.77 -1.99 13.59
N THR A 128 -7.44 -1.24 14.46
CA THR A 128 -7.40 0.22 14.45
C THR A 128 -6.44 0.83 15.46
N ASP A 129 -6.15 0.13 16.56
CA ASP A 129 -5.30 0.63 17.65
C ASP A 129 -4.31 -0.41 18.15
N GLN A 130 -3.31 0.04 18.92
CA GLN A 130 -2.26 -0.82 19.49
C GLN A 130 -1.60 -1.71 18.43
N VAL A 131 -1.37 -1.16 17.25
CA VAL A 131 -0.77 -1.88 16.13
C VAL A 131 0.72 -2.02 16.37
N SER A 132 1.18 -3.25 16.49
CA SER A 132 2.58 -3.61 16.69
C SER A 132 3.27 -4.01 15.39
N ALA A 133 4.60 -4.06 15.40
CA ALA A 133 5.38 -4.62 14.29
C ALA A 133 5.00 -6.09 14.00
N GLN A 134 4.61 -6.86 15.04
CA GLN A 134 4.09 -8.22 14.87
C GLN A 134 2.78 -8.23 14.06
N ASP A 135 1.84 -7.32 14.37
CA ASP A 135 0.57 -7.24 13.63
C ASP A 135 0.81 -6.93 12.16
N ILE A 136 1.73 -5.99 11.87
CA ILE A 136 2.11 -5.62 10.50
C ILE A 136 2.73 -6.83 9.78
N PHE A 137 3.67 -7.50 10.42
CA PHE A 137 4.36 -8.65 9.83
C PHE A 137 3.45 -9.84 9.56
N CYS A 138 2.54 -10.13 10.52
CA CYS A 138 1.65 -11.30 10.42
C CYS A 138 0.41 -11.05 9.57
N ARG A 139 -0.16 -9.84 9.61
CA ARG A 139 -1.52 -9.58 9.11
C ARG A 139 -1.67 -8.38 8.19
N ASN A 140 -0.66 -7.51 8.11
CA ASN A 140 -0.72 -6.25 7.38
C ASN A 140 -2.07 -5.52 7.56
N PRO A 141 -2.33 -4.88 8.72
CA PRO A 141 -3.61 -4.21 8.96
C PRO A 141 -3.85 -3.01 8.03
N ILE A 142 -2.81 -2.45 7.40
CA ILE A 142 -2.92 -1.37 6.43
C ILE A 142 -3.61 -1.87 5.15
N GLY A 143 -3.21 -3.04 4.67
CA GLY A 143 -3.87 -3.85 3.67
C GLY A 143 -3.52 -3.55 2.24
N ASN A 144 -3.60 -2.31 1.80
CA ASN A 144 -3.26 -1.89 0.44
C ASN A 144 -2.61 -0.50 0.43
N GLY A 145 -1.89 -0.18 -0.66
CA GLY A 145 -1.18 1.08 -0.80
C GLY A 145 -2.09 2.30 -0.69
N SER A 146 -3.29 2.21 -1.24
CA SER A 146 -4.26 3.31 -1.32
C SER A 146 -4.92 3.65 0.03
N ALA A 147 -4.77 2.80 1.06
CA ALA A 147 -5.40 3.00 2.37
C ALA A 147 -4.63 3.97 3.27
N ALA A 148 -3.31 4.07 3.11
CA ALA A 148 -2.42 4.75 4.03
C ALA A 148 -2.23 6.23 3.74
N VAL A 149 -2.08 7.00 4.83
CA VAL A 149 -1.56 8.37 4.86
C VAL A 149 -0.44 8.42 5.88
N ILE A 150 0.68 9.06 5.56
CA ILE A 150 1.91 9.06 6.36
C ILE A 150 2.30 10.49 6.70
N ARG A 151 2.72 10.72 7.92
CA ARG A 151 3.35 11.97 8.31
C ARG A 151 4.71 12.12 7.63
N ARG A 152 4.98 13.25 7.00
CA ARG A 152 6.24 13.49 6.27
C ARG A 152 7.49 13.27 7.13
N SER A 153 7.44 13.59 8.42
CA SER A 153 8.56 13.34 9.34
C SER A 153 8.93 11.85 9.47
N VAL A 154 7.96 10.93 9.29
CA VAL A 154 8.24 9.48 9.23
C VAL A 154 9.06 9.15 8.00
N LEU A 155 8.67 9.70 6.84
CA LEU A 155 9.40 9.52 5.58
C LEU A 155 10.85 10.01 5.71
N MET A 156 11.04 11.20 6.29
CA MET A 156 12.38 11.76 6.49
C MET A 156 13.28 10.90 7.39
N GLN A 157 12.69 10.16 8.35
CA GLN A 157 13.43 9.26 9.24
C GLN A 157 13.74 7.89 8.61
N THR A 158 12.93 7.45 7.66
CA THR A 158 13.01 6.09 7.08
C THR A 158 13.57 6.07 5.66
N GLY A 159 13.72 7.23 5.03
CA GLY A 159 14.31 7.34 3.71
C GLY A 159 15.78 6.93 3.72
N GLN A 160 16.20 6.28 2.65
CA GLN A 160 17.58 5.88 2.38
C GLN A 160 18.14 6.73 1.27
N GLY A 161 19.22 7.47 1.54
CA GLY A 161 19.92 8.26 0.52
C GLY A 161 20.80 7.35 -0.32
N GLU A 162 20.70 7.45 -1.64
CA GLU A 162 21.60 6.81 -2.58
C GLU A 162 22.10 7.83 -3.61
N PHE A 163 23.35 7.65 -4.06
CA PHE A 163 23.89 8.47 -5.13
C PHE A 163 23.56 7.80 -6.47
N LYS A 164 22.72 8.43 -7.29
CA LYS A 164 22.21 7.86 -8.53
C LYS A 164 22.18 8.92 -9.63
N GLY A 165 22.78 8.63 -10.78
CA GLY A 165 22.77 9.53 -11.93
C GLY A 165 23.47 10.88 -11.72
N GLY A 166 24.37 11.00 -10.75
CA GLY A 166 25.07 12.26 -10.42
C GLY A 166 24.46 13.05 -9.25
N ASP A 167 23.29 12.63 -8.73
CA ASP A 167 22.58 13.33 -7.66
C ASP A 167 22.31 12.42 -6.45
N TRP A 168 22.16 13.03 -5.27
CA TRP A 168 21.63 12.36 -4.09
C TRP A 168 20.12 12.24 -4.21
N VAL A 169 19.63 10.99 -4.27
CA VAL A 169 18.21 10.68 -4.37
C VAL A 169 17.76 9.95 -3.09
N MET A 170 16.66 10.40 -2.51
CA MET A 170 16.04 9.70 -1.38
C MET A 170 15.12 8.61 -1.91
N SER A 171 15.32 7.39 -1.42
CA SER A 171 14.50 6.22 -1.72
C SER A 171 13.74 5.77 -0.45
N TYR A 172 12.48 5.47 -0.59
CA TYR A 172 11.59 5.08 0.51
C TYR A 172 11.07 3.66 0.31
N PHE A 173 10.58 3.36 -0.89
CA PHE A 173 10.20 2.04 -1.34
C PHE A 173 11.36 1.40 -2.09
N ASP A 174 11.55 0.10 -1.89
CA ASP A 174 12.59 -0.66 -2.58
C ASP A 174 12.19 -0.91 -4.05
N GLU A 175 12.92 -0.30 -4.98
CA GLU A 175 12.66 -0.40 -6.42
C GLU A 175 12.99 -1.78 -7.01
N THR A 176 13.72 -2.62 -6.27
CA THR A 176 13.97 -4.02 -6.68
C THR A 176 12.78 -4.93 -6.43
N MET A 177 11.84 -4.49 -5.58
CA MET A 177 10.62 -5.23 -5.25
C MET A 177 9.49 -4.87 -6.21
N ARG A 178 8.89 -5.89 -6.82
CA ARG A 178 7.71 -5.74 -7.70
C ARG A 178 6.39 -5.98 -6.98
N GLN A 179 6.43 -6.56 -5.79
CA GLN A 179 5.27 -6.87 -4.96
C GLN A 179 5.70 -6.85 -3.49
N SER A 180 4.75 -6.60 -2.58
CA SER A 180 4.97 -6.52 -1.12
C SER A 180 5.97 -5.43 -0.68
N GLU A 181 6.26 -4.48 -1.54
CA GLU A 181 7.09 -3.31 -1.26
C GLU A 181 6.48 -2.43 -0.17
N ASP A 182 5.15 -2.38 -0.11
CA ASP A 182 4.38 -1.69 0.90
C ASP A 182 4.52 -2.37 2.28
N VAL A 183 4.41 -3.70 2.34
CA VAL A 183 4.58 -4.46 3.60
C VAL A 183 5.99 -4.30 4.15
N GLU A 184 7.01 -4.35 3.28
CA GLU A 184 8.39 -4.07 3.67
C GLU A 184 8.50 -2.68 4.29
N PHE A 185 7.93 -1.69 3.62
CA PHE A 185 8.00 -0.29 4.06
C PHE A 185 7.29 -0.06 5.40
N TRP A 186 6.08 -0.60 5.58
CA TRP A 186 5.37 -0.51 6.87
C TRP A 186 6.13 -1.17 7.99
N LEU A 187 6.68 -2.34 7.74
CA LEU A 187 7.44 -3.08 8.74
C LEU A 187 8.73 -2.35 9.12
N ARG A 188 9.42 -1.76 8.14
CA ARG A 188 10.62 -0.97 8.38
C ARG A 188 10.29 0.25 9.25
N ILE A 189 9.23 1.00 8.97
CA ILE A 189 8.77 2.10 9.84
C ILE A 189 8.54 1.60 11.27
N ALA A 190 7.83 0.48 11.43
CA ALA A 190 7.49 -0.06 12.75
C ALA A 190 8.70 -0.56 13.56
N LEU A 191 9.75 -1.01 12.87
CA LEU A 191 10.96 -1.55 13.51
C LEU A 191 12.05 -0.48 13.75
N THR A 192 12.05 0.62 12.97
CA THR A 192 13.12 1.62 13.02
C THR A 192 12.71 2.94 13.66
N THR A 193 11.42 3.15 13.90
CA THR A 193 10.92 4.41 14.46
C THR A 193 10.04 4.18 15.67
N HIS A 194 9.78 5.25 16.44
CA HIS A 194 8.84 5.25 17.57
C HIS A 194 7.41 5.64 17.16
N TRP A 195 7.17 5.89 15.88
CA TRP A 195 5.87 6.33 15.38
C TRP A 195 4.82 5.23 15.47
N ARG A 196 3.63 5.63 15.93
CA ARG A 196 2.49 4.71 16.04
C ARG A 196 1.75 4.58 14.71
N PHE A 197 1.12 3.42 14.55
CA PHE A 197 0.17 3.12 13.50
C PHE A 197 -1.24 3.16 14.09
N GLY A 198 -2.20 3.73 13.35
CA GLY A 198 -3.59 3.78 13.77
C GLY A 198 -4.55 3.70 12.59
N GLY A 199 -5.65 2.98 12.78
CA GLY A 199 -6.66 2.75 11.76
C GLY A 199 -7.93 3.57 11.99
N ILE A 200 -8.64 3.83 10.90
CA ILE A 200 -9.99 4.38 10.87
C ILE A 200 -10.92 3.27 10.39
N ALA A 201 -11.92 2.90 11.22
CA ALA A 201 -12.82 1.79 10.90
C ALA A 201 -13.75 2.06 9.70
N LYS A 202 -13.97 3.35 9.35
CA LYS A 202 -14.78 3.74 8.19
C LYS A 202 -14.08 3.32 6.89
N PRO A 203 -14.76 2.67 5.93
CA PRO A 203 -14.20 2.35 4.62
C PRO A 203 -14.08 3.66 3.80
N LEU A 204 -12.85 4.16 3.70
CA LEU A 204 -12.54 5.40 2.99
C LEU A 204 -11.78 5.15 1.69
N THR A 205 -11.42 3.91 1.42
CA THR A 205 -10.77 3.46 0.19
C THR A 205 -11.66 2.44 -0.50
N PHE A 206 -11.87 2.60 -1.79
CA PHE A 206 -12.50 1.63 -2.67
C PHE A 206 -11.40 0.93 -3.45
N TYR A 207 -11.09 -0.29 -3.01
CA TYR A 207 -10.01 -1.10 -3.57
C TYR A 207 -10.55 -1.97 -4.71
N ARG A 208 -9.98 -1.81 -5.91
CA ARG A 208 -10.41 -2.56 -7.09
C ARG A 208 -9.75 -3.92 -7.16
N VAL A 209 -10.57 -4.95 -7.26
CA VAL A 209 -10.09 -6.33 -7.39
C VAL A 209 -10.01 -6.69 -8.87
N ASN A 210 -8.81 -6.64 -9.42
CA ASN A 210 -8.52 -6.99 -10.80
C ASN A 210 -8.04 -8.45 -10.90
N ALA A 211 -8.63 -9.23 -11.80
CA ALA A 211 -8.25 -10.63 -12.02
C ALA A 211 -6.81 -10.77 -12.54
N ASN A 212 -6.32 -9.78 -13.29
CA ASN A 212 -4.99 -9.74 -13.90
C ASN A 212 -4.02 -8.77 -13.19
N GLY A 213 -4.37 -8.25 -12.02
CA GLY A 213 -3.53 -7.32 -11.26
C GLY A 213 -2.22 -7.94 -10.77
N LEU A 214 -1.25 -7.11 -10.39
CA LEU A 214 0.06 -7.55 -9.83
C LEU A 214 -0.09 -8.59 -8.72
N SER A 215 -1.14 -8.49 -7.93
CA SER A 215 -1.42 -9.39 -6.81
C SER A 215 -2.10 -10.72 -7.21
N ALA A 216 -2.33 -11.01 -8.51
CA ALA A 216 -3.01 -12.23 -8.95
C ALA A 216 -2.12 -13.49 -8.89
N ASN A 217 -0.80 -13.33 -9.06
CA ASN A 217 0.13 -14.46 -9.03
C ASN A 217 0.54 -14.79 -7.58
N LEU A 218 0.04 -15.93 -7.07
CA LEU A 218 0.24 -16.36 -5.68
C LEU A 218 1.70 -16.71 -5.35
N ASP A 219 2.42 -17.36 -6.28
CA ASP A 219 3.80 -17.77 -6.08
C ASP A 219 4.73 -16.55 -6.05
N ASN A 220 4.53 -15.61 -6.96
CA ASN A 220 5.28 -14.36 -6.98
C ASN A 220 5.06 -13.56 -5.69
N GLN A 221 3.84 -13.51 -5.16
CA GLN A 221 3.55 -12.85 -3.89
C GLN A 221 4.25 -13.50 -2.70
N PHE A 222 4.26 -14.83 -2.65
CA PHE A 222 4.96 -15.53 -1.57
C PHE A 222 6.47 -15.35 -1.65
N ASN A 223 7.03 -15.39 -2.85
CA ASN A 223 8.47 -15.17 -3.08
C ASN A 223 8.88 -13.72 -2.76
N ALA A 224 8.09 -12.73 -3.13
CA ALA A 224 8.32 -11.33 -2.79
C ALA A 224 8.29 -11.10 -1.28
N TRP A 225 7.32 -11.69 -0.57
CA TRP A 225 7.27 -11.66 0.89
C TRP A 225 8.52 -12.32 1.51
N ARG A 226 8.95 -13.48 1.01
CA ARG A 226 10.19 -14.13 1.48
C ARG A 226 11.41 -13.23 1.28
N TYR A 227 11.53 -12.61 0.11
CA TYR A 227 12.63 -11.69 -0.18
C TYR A 227 12.65 -10.52 0.82
N ALA A 228 11.51 -9.88 1.08
CA ALA A 228 11.41 -8.82 2.09
C ALA A 228 11.85 -9.28 3.48
N VAL A 229 11.49 -10.51 3.86
CA VAL A 229 11.88 -11.11 5.14
C VAL A 229 13.40 -11.30 5.22
N GLU A 230 14.00 -11.94 4.23
CA GLU A 230 15.45 -12.23 4.25
C GLU A 230 16.27 -10.94 4.23
N LYS A 231 15.87 -9.96 3.41
CA LYS A 231 16.52 -8.64 3.35
C LYS A 231 16.59 -7.95 4.71
N ASN A 232 15.49 -7.97 5.45
CA ASN A 232 15.40 -7.23 6.72
C ASN A 232 15.86 -8.05 7.94
N ARG A 233 15.94 -9.37 7.84
CA ARG A 233 16.36 -10.26 8.94
C ARG A 233 17.75 -9.91 9.47
N VAL A 234 18.66 -9.49 8.60
CA VAL A 234 20.03 -9.12 8.97
C VAL A 234 20.04 -7.99 10.01
N ASN A 235 19.12 -7.02 9.88
CA ASN A 235 19.06 -5.87 10.76
C ASN A 235 18.25 -6.14 12.05
N PHE A 236 17.32 -7.10 12.03
CA PHE A 236 16.39 -7.39 13.15
C PHE A 236 16.26 -8.89 13.41
N PRO A 237 17.37 -9.65 13.63
CA PRO A 237 17.34 -11.11 13.68
C PRO A 237 16.40 -11.67 14.75
N ASP A 238 16.37 -11.08 15.95
CA ASP A 238 15.53 -11.55 17.07
C ASP A 238 14.04 -11.42 16.75
N PHE A 239 13.64 -10.30 16.15
CA PHE A 239 12.26 -10.09 15.74
C PHE A 239 11.83 -11.12 14.70
N TYR A 240 12.62 -11.30 13.64
CA TYR A 240 12.29 -12.25 12.57
C TYR A 240 12.34 -13.70 13.05
N ASN A 241 13.31 -14.10 13.87
CA ASN A 241 13.40 -15.45 14.43
C ASN A 241 12.17 -15.77 15.29
N ARG A 242 11.69 -14.79 16.08
CA ARG A 242 10.52 -14.96 16.95
C ARG A 242 9.22 -15.12 16.17
N TRP A 243 9.00 -14.32 15.12
CA TRP A 243 7.70 -14.18 14.47
C TRP A 243 7.60 -14.81 13.07
N HIS A 244 8.71 -15.20 12.45
CA HIS A 244 8.74 -15.69 11.07
C HIS A 244 7.78 -16.85 10.81
N ARG A 245 7.75 -17.87 11.68
CA ARG A 245 6.84 -19.03 11.48
C ARG A 245 5.38 -18.61 11.47
N LEU A 246 4.98 -17.79 12.44
CA LEU A 246 3.62 -17.29 12.53
C LEU A 246 3.28 -16.41 11.32
N ALA A 247 4.14 -15.48 10.94
CA ALA A 247 3.94 -14.63 9.77
C ALA A 247 3.85 -15.43 8.47
N ALA A 248 4.70 -16.45 8.28
CA ALA A 248 4.62 -17.33 7.12
C ALA A 248 3.29 -18.12 7.06
N ALA A 249 2.77 -18.55 8.20
CA ALA A 249 1.48 -19.21 8.27
C ALA A 249 0.33 -18.26 7.90
N TYR A 250 0.35 -17.01 8.39
CA TYR A 250 -0.64 -15.99 8.01
C TYR A 250 -0.53 -15.62 6.52
N GLN A 251 0.67 -15.52 5.97
CA GLN A 251 0.85 -15.25 4.54
C GLN A 251 0.26 -16.38 3.69
N LYS A 252 0.50 -17.65 4.04
CA LYS A 252 -0.13 -18.79 3.36
C LYS A 252 -1.65 -18.78 3.50
N ARG A 253 -2.19 -18.42 4.67
CA ARG A 253 -3.65 -18.26 4.88
C ARG A 253 -4.23 -17.15 4.00
N TYR A 254 -3.52 -16.04 3.87
CA TYR A 254 -3.91 -14.96 2.97
C TYR A 254 -3.95 -15.43 1.50
N LEU A 255 -2.91 -16.14 1.05
CA LEU A 255 -2.86 -16.67 -0.32
C LEU A 255 -3.94 -17.75 -0.56
N ALA A 256 -4.27 -18.57 0.46
CA ALA A 256 -5.38 -19.51 0.37
C ALA A 256 -6.72 -18.80 0.12
N ARG A 257 -7.01 -17.70 0.83
CA ARG A 257 -8.22 -16.88 0.58
C ARG A 257 -8.23 -16.30 -0.84
N ARG A 258 -7.09 -15.91 -1.37
CA ARG A 258 -6.99 -15.43 -2.76
C ARG A 258 -7.23 -16.56 -3.75
N ALA A 259 -6.66 -17.76 -3.52
CA ALA A 259 -6.90 -18.93 -4.34
C ALA A 259 -8.39 -19.31 -4.40
N ILE A 260 -9.11 -19.20 -3.28
CA ILE A 260 -10.58 -19.40 -3.27
C ILE A 260 -11.28 -18.39 -4.19
N ARG A 261 -10.90 -17.10 -4.09
CA ARG A 261 -11.52 -16.04 -4.90
C ARG A 261 -11.26 -16.20 -6.40
N SER A 262 -10.11 -16.77 -6.77
CA SER A 262 -9.79 -17.11 -8.17
C SER A 262 -10.33 -18.47 -8.63
N GLY A 263 -11.17 -19.14 -7.84
CA GLY A 263 -11.74 -20.44 -8.19
C GLY A 263 -10.80 -21.63 -8.04
N ASN A 264 -9.57 -21.42 -7.52
CA ASN A 264 -8.58 -22.49 -7.38
C ASN A 264 -8.65 -23.15 -5.98
N GLY A 265 -9.69 -23.98 -5.76
CA GLY A 265 -9.91 -24.65 -4.47
C GLY A 265 -8.79 -25.62 -4.09
N MET A 266 -8.14 -26.28 -5.06
CA MET A 266 -7.04 -27.21 -4.78
C MET A 266 -5.79 -26.47 -4.24
N ALA A 267 -5.44 -25.34 -4.84
CA ALA A 267 -4.36 -24.49 -4.34
C ALA A 267 -4.69 -23.94 -2.94
N ALA A 268 -5.93 -23.53 -2.72
CA ALA A 268 -6.38 -23.07 -1.41
C ALA A 268 -6.23 -24.14 -0.32
N LEU A 269 -6.63 -25.38 -0.60
CA LEU A 269 -6.51 -26.50 0.33
C LEU A 269 -5.04 -26.81 0.66
N LYS A 270 -4.16 -26.82 -0.36
CA LYS A 270 -2.72 -27.02 -0.15
C LYS A 270 -2.12 -25.92 0.72
N LEU A 271 -2.47 -24.67 0.44
CA LEU A 271 -1.94 -23.51 1.16
C LEU A 271 -2.42 -23.48 2.62
N ILE A 272 -3.71 -23.77 2.89
CA ILE A 272 -4.21 -23.76 4.27
C ILE A 272 -3.63 -24.90 5.09
N ASN A 273 -3.49 -26.11 4.52
CA ASN A 273 -2.83 -27.20 5.19
C ASN A 273 -1.36 -26.88 5.49
N SER A 274 -0.64 -26.31 4.51
CA SER A 274 0.75 -25.86 4.72
C SER A 274 0.83 -24.76 5.80
N ALA A 275 -0.14 -23.87 5.88
CA ALA A 275 -0.19 -22.84 6.92
C ALA A 275 -0.34 -23.45 8.31
N LEU A 276 -1.24 -24.41 8.49
CA LEU A 276 -1.48 -25.11 9.76
C LEU A 276 -0.24 -25.89 10.23
N TRP A 277 0.43 -26.56 9.31
CA TRP A 277 1.71 -27.24 9.62
C TRP A 277 2.85 -26.28 9.96
N THR A 278 2.82 -25.07 9.36
CA THR A 278 3.84 -24.04 9.65
C THR A 278 3.66 -23.47 11.05
N ASP A 279 2.45 -23.09 11.42
CA ASP A 279 2.13 -22.58 12.76
C ASP A 279 0.62 -22.70 13.06
N PRO A 280 0.19 -23.64 13.94
CA PRO A 280 -1.22 -23.85 14.24
C PRO A 280 -1.87 -22.71 15.03
N ARG A 281 -1.10 -21.73 15.55
CA ARG A 281 -1.63 -20.55 16.25
C ARG A 281 -2.55 -19.69 15.38
N ILE A 282 -2.52 -19.84 14.05
CA ILE A 282 -3.44 -19.18 13.13
C ILE A 282 -4.92 -19.59 13.33
N LEU A 283 -5.20 -20.66 14.08
CA LEU A 283 -6.56 -21.10 14.44
C LEU A 283 -7.17 -20.31 15.60
N ARG A 284 -6.39 -19.49 16.29
CA ARG A 284 -6.85 -18.69 17.45
C ARG A 284 -7.53 -17.38 17.07
N ASP A 285 -7.70 -17.12 15.76
CA ASP A 285 -8.27 -15.88 15.22
C ASP A 285 -9.48 -16.14 14.32
#